data_2bdef23e654570c18d0bc5b5633a633e
#
_entry.id   2bdef23e654570c18d0bc5b5633a633e
#
_cell.length_a   1.000
_cell.length_b   1.000
_cell.length_c   1.000
_cell.angle_alpha   90.00
_cell.angle_beta   90.00
_cell.angle_gamma   90.00
#
_symmetry.space_group_name_H-M   'P 1'
#
loop_
_entity.id
_entity.type
_entity.pdbx_description
1 polymer ?
#
loop_
_entity_poly.entity_id
_entity_poly.type
_entity_poly.pdbx_seq_one_letter_code
_entity_poly.pdbx_strand_id
1 'polypeptide(L)'
;MSARLLEARPSLGTEHRSRSRARTIGLTLGLVGVALATVTLVNAIAAGVLAGRTGEETTVARLLAWSFGLTVTAFGTLKFGIAVILVGILVRLWLRVDAVKDSLPFLKPAGAVEGDPETGTVRTPYGRATASAAAPRPLLIHRMATAMWAPMLAMGVMALLAGFVLSLVQTGTIGTDPALATSQAAWVQGLQFLGEGFLLAGISFLLGTILGSLRKGGGEVQESVGVGVKTLDMPLAAKVFVGLMALGLMVEVFQFVVYAVVATFDDPARVASYFTWLGPVREAGLGILLSGIVLALATIAKALGFQFWRLSEIVRTGR
;
A
#
# COMPACT_ATOMS: atom_id res chain seq x y z
N MET A 1 -11.43 -37.48 -16.78
CA MET A 1 -11.50 -36.06 -16.39
C MET A 1 -11.40 -35.85 -14.89
N SER A 2 -11.86 -36.77 -14.02
CA SER A 2 -11.89 -36.56 -12.56
C SER A 2 -10.57 -36.75 -11.79
N ALA A 3 -9.62 -37.60 -12.26
CA ALA A 3 -8.40 -37.93 -11.52
C ALA A 3 -7.37 -36.77 -11.43
N ARG A 4 -7.13 -36.04 -12.53
CA ARG A 4 -6.17 -34.93 -12.57
C ARG A 4 -6.66 -33.65 -11.87
N LEU A 5 -7.97 -33.41 -11.79
CA LEU A 5 -8.56 -32.34 -10.98
C LEU A 5 -8.42 -32.61 -9.48
N LEU A 6 -8.25 -33.88 -9.08
CA LEU A 6 -8.03 -34.30 -7.72
C LEU A 6 -6.55 -34.12 -7.26
N GLU A 7 -5.57 -34.25 -8.19
CA GLU A 7 -4.15 -34.02 -7.91
C GLU A 7 -3.80 -32.52 -7.74
N ALA A 8 -4.59 -31.61 -8.28
CA ALA A 8 -4.44 -30.16 -8.03
C ALA A 8 -4.88 -29.72 -6.61
N ARG A 9 -5.44 -30.61 -5.79
CA ARG A 9 -5.88 -30.31 -4.42
C ARG A 9 -4.79 -29.97 -3.40
N PRO A 10 -3.52 -30.48 -3.48
CA PRO A 10 -2.48 -30.03 -2.52
C PRO A 10 -2.20 -28.55 -2.57
N SER A 11 -2.31 -27.91 -3.74
CA SER A 11 -2.12 -26.46 -3.90
C SER A 11 -3.24 -25.64 -3.24
N LEU A 12 -4.48 -26.11 -3.30
CA LEU A 12 -5.62 -25.47 -2.65
C LEU A 12 -5.52 -25.48 -1.12
N GLY A 13 -4.95 -26.53 -0.53
CA GLY A 13 -4.72 -26.62 0.91
C GLY A 13 -3.68 -25.62 1.41
N THR A 14 -2.60 -25.41 0.63
CA THR A 14 -1.55 -24.43 0.95
C THR A 14 -2.06 -23.00 0.73
N GLU A 15 -2.82 -22.76 -0.31
CA GLU A 15 -3.49 -21.49 -0.58
C GLU A 15 -4.45 -21.11 0.57
N HIS A 16 -5.24 -22.06 1.05
CA HIS A 16 -6.19 -21.84 2.14
C HIS A 16 -5.49 -21.44 3.45
N ARG A 17 -4.35 -22.09 3.78
CA ARG A 17 -3.56 -21.77 4.98
C ARG A 17 -2.91 -20.40 4.92
N SER A 18 -2.29 -20.02 3.79
CA SER A 18 -1.67 -18.70 3.64
C SER A 18 -2.72 -17.59 3.67
N ARG A 19 -3.88 -17.82 3.08
CA ARG A 19 -5.04 -16.90 3.12
C ARG A 19 -5.51 -16.66 4.55
N SER A 20 -5.71 -17.74 5.27
CA SER A 20 -6.16 -17.69 6.66
C SER A 20 -5.20 -16.85 7.51
N ARG A 21 -3.89 -17.10 7.40
CA ARG A 21 -2.85 -16.38 8.17
C ARG A 21 -2.78 -14.89 7.84
N ALA A 22 -2.64 -14.50 6.57
CA ALA A 22 -2.56 -13.11 6.18
C ALA A 22 -3.83 -12.33 6.55
N ARG A 23 -5.01 -12.93 6.37
CA ARG A 23 -6.28 -12.36 6.79
C ARG A 23 -6.35 -12.20 8.31
N THR A 24 -6.01 -13.24 9.07
CA THR A 24 -6.04 -13.20 10.54
C THR A 24 -5.07 -12.14 11.06
N ILE A 25 -3.81 -12.15 10.61
CA ILE A 25 -2.81 -11.15 11.03
C ILE A 25 -3.28 -9.73 10.68
N GLY A 26 -3.74 -9.50 9.46
CA GLY A 26 -4.20 -8.17 9.03
C GLY A 26 -5.43 -7.69 9.83
N LEU A 27 -6.39 -8.56 10.12
CA LEU A 27 -7.54 -8.23 10.97
C LEU A 27 -7.13 -8.00 12.43
N THR A 28 -6.21 -8.79 12.98
CA THR A 28 -5.69 -8.58 14.33
C THR A 28 -4.99 -7.21 14.43
N LEU A 29 -4.14 -6.87 13.46
CA LEU A 29 -3.52 -5.54 13.38
C LEU A 29 -4.57 -4.43 13.27
N GLY A 30 -5.63 -4.65 12.49
CA GLY A 30 -6.76 -3.74 12.41
C GLY A 30 -7.44 -3.52 13.77
N LEU A 31 -7.75 -4.60 14.49
CA LEU A 31 -8.33 -4.51 15.84
C LEU A 31 -7.40 -3.82 16.84
N VAL A 32 -6.10 -4.11 16.80
CA VAL A 32 -5.10 -3.42 17.63
C VAL A 32 -5.08 -1.93 17.30
N GLY A 33 -5.05 -1.55 16.02
CA GLY A 33 -5.09 -0.14 15.60
C GLY A 33 -6.35 0.58 16.10
N VAL A 34 -7.53 -0.05 16.02
CA VAL A 34 -8.78 0.50 16.56
C VAL A 34 -8.73 0.64 18.08
N ALA A 35 -8.21 -0.36 18.78
CA ALA A 35 -8.05 -0.29 20.24
C ALA A 35 -7.12 0.87 20.66
N LEU A 36 -5.98 1.01 19.99
CA LEU A 36 -5.08 2.13 20.23
C LEU A 36 -5.75 3.48 19.93
N ALA A 37 -6.49 3.62 18.83
CA ALA A 37 -7.23 4.83 18.50
C ALA A 37 -8.30 5.15 19.54
N THR A 38 -8.95 4.15 20.13
CA THR A 38 -9.91 4.34 21.22
C THR A 38 -9.22 4.87 22.48
N VAL A 39 -8.06 4.34 22.83
CA VAL A 39 -7.26 4.83 23.97
C VAL A 39 -6.87 6.29 23.76
N THR A 40 -6.42 6.67 22.55
CA THR A 40 -6.09 8.07 22.25
C THR A 40 -7.30 9.00 22.35
N LEU A 41 -8.45 8.55 21.90
CA LEU A 41 -9.69 9.34 22.02
C LEU A 41 -10.04 9.62 23.48
N VAL A 42 -10.00 8.58 24.33
CA VAL A 42 -10.26 8.74 25.79
C VAL A 42 -9.26 9.69 26.41
N ASN A 43 -7.98 9.59 26.04
CA ASN A 43 -6.91 10.43 26.55
C ASN A 43 -7.04 11.89 26.06
N ALA A 44 -7.46 12.12 24.82
CA ALA A 44 -7.73 13.46 24.29
C ALA A 44 -8.94 14.12 24.99
N ILE A 45 -10.00 13.33 25.31
CA ILE A 45 -11.13 13.81 26.10
C ILE A 45 -10.67 14.21 27.52
N ALA A 46 -9.85 13.37 28.17
CA ALA A 46 -9.28 13.69 29.49
C ALA A 46 -8.45 14.98 29.46
N ALA A 47 -7.59 15.16 28.44
CA ALA A 47 -6.84 16.40 28.26
C ALA A 47 -7.76 17.60 28.06
N GLY A 48 -8.83 17.47 27.28
CA GLY A 48 -9.83 18.52 27.08
C GLY A 48 -10.56 18.93 28.38
N VAL A 49 -10.90 17.95 29.22
CA VAL A 49 -11.52 18.22 30.53
C VAL A 49 -10.58 18.95 31.51
N LEU A 50 -9.28 18.65 31.42
CA LEU A 50 -8.26 19.29 32.29
C LEU A 50 -7.82 20.67 31.78
N ALA A 51 -7.93 20.93 30.47
CA ALA A 51 -7.44 22.15 29.84
C ALA A 51 -8.07 23.45 30.39
N GLY A 52 -9.26 23.37 31.01
CA GLY A 52 -9.92 24.51 31.65
C GLY A 52 -9.54 24.71 33.13
N ARG A 53 -8.63 23.90 33.70
CA ARG A 53 -8.25 23.96 35.11
C ARG A 53 -6.90 24.59 35.28
N THR A 54 -6.83 25.61 36.17
CA THR A 54 -5.55 26.27 36.49
C THR A 54 -4.59 25.30 37.19
N GLY A 55 -3.33 25.30 36.76
CA GLY A 55 -2.26 24.44 37.31
C GLY A 55 -2.13 23.07 36.64
N GLU A 56 -2.99 22.73 35.65
CA GLU A 56 -2.95 21.47 34.93
C GLU A 56 -2.28 21.57 33.55
N GLU A 57 -1.70 22.73 33.19
CA GLU A 57 -1.16 22.97 31.83
C GLU A 57 -0.10 21.95 31.44
N THR A 58 0.79 21.60 32.38
CA THR A 58 1.84 20.58 32.14
C THR A 58 1.25 19.17 31.96
N THR A 59 0.24 18.82 32.74
CA THR A 59 -0.46 17.55 32.64
C THR A 59 -1.16 17.44 31.29
N VAL A 60 -1.87 18.49 30.88
CA VAL A 60 -2.53 18.56 29.55
C VAL A 60 -1.51 18.41 28.41
N ALA A 61 -0.38 19.15 28.48
CA ALA A 61 0.67 19.07 27.46
C ALA A 61 1.26 17.66 27.35
N ARG A 62 1.50 16.98 28.48
CA ARG A 62 1.97 15.58 28.50
C ARG A 62 0.97 14.62 27.89
N LEU A 63 -0.31 14.74 28.25
CA LEU A 63 -1.38 13.92 27.70
C LEU A 63 -1.51 14.09 26.19
N LEU A 64 -1.42 15.33 25.67
CA LEU A 64 -1.50 15.61 24.24
C LEU A 64 -0.29 15.07 23.48
N ALA A 65 0.94 15.23 24.01
CA ALA A 65 2.14 14.70 23.39
C ALA A 65 2.09 13.18 23.26
N TRP A 66 1.68 12.48 24.31
CA TRP A 66 1.51 11.04 24.30
C TRP A 66 0.38 10.59 23.37
N SER A 67 -0.78 11.27 23.42
CA SER A 67 -1.91 10.99 22.54
C SER A 67 -1.56 11.15 21.07
N PHE A 68 -0.80 12.18 20.71
CA PHE A 68 -0.37 12.39 19.34
C PHE A 68 0.46 11.20 18.83
N GLY A 69 1.50 10.80 19.59
CA GLY A 69 2.33 9.65 19.26
C GLY A 69 1.53 8.35 19.08
N LEU A 70 0.59 8.12 19.98
CA LEU A 70 -0.24 6.91 19.94
C LEU A 70 -1.25 6.95 18.79
N THR A 71 -1.82 8.11 18.46
CA THR A 71 -2.75 8.27 17.32
C THR A 71 -2.09 7.88 16.01
N VAL A 72 -0.92 8.45 15.74
CA VAL A 72 -0.21 8.15 14.48
C VAL A 72 0.22 6.69 14.41
N THR A 73 0.65 6.11 15.54
CA THR A 73 0.97 4.67 15.65
C THR A 73 -0.27 3.80 15.41
N ALA A 74 -1.44 4.18 15.91
CA ALA A 74 -2.70 3.48 15.69
C ALA A 74 -3.07 3.44 14.20
N PHE A 75 -3.05 4.58 13.52
CA PHE A 75 -3.30 4.65 12.08
C PHE A 75 -2.23 3.94 11.25
N GLY A 76 -0.97 4.01 11.67
CA GLY A 76 0.12 3.26 11.06
C GLY A 76 -0.11 1.75 11.16
N THR A 77 -0.57 1.25 12.30
CA THR A 77 -0.92 -0.17 12.52
C THR A 77 -2.07 -0.61 11.60
N LEU A 78 -3.09 0.23 11.41
CA LEU A 78 -4.18 -0.01 10.46
C LEU A 78 -3.65 -0.11 9.01
N LYS A 79 -2.81 0.85 8.57
CA LYS A 79 -2.19 0.84 7.24
C LYS A 79 -1.33 -0.40 7.03
N PHE A 80 -0.55 -0.79 8.04
CA PHE A 80 0.25 -2.01 7.97
C PHE A 80 -0.62 -3.28 7.90
N GLY A 81 -1.75 -3.32 8.62
CA GLY A 81 -2.73 -4.40 8.49
C GLY A 81 -3.28 -4.53 7.06
N ILE A 82 -3.59 -3.41 6.39
CA ILE A 82 -3.98 -3.39 4.97
C ILE A 82 -2.86 -3.97 4.10
N ALA A 83 -1.61 -3.56 4.32
CA ALA A 83 -0.47 -4.07 3.56
C ALA A 83 -0.32 -5.60 3.69
N VAL A 84 -0.47 -6.15 4.90
CA VAL A 84 -0.44 -7.61 5.14
C VAL A 84 -1.53 -8.35 4.37
N ILE A 85 -2.75 -7.80 4.31
CA ILE A 85 -3.84 -8.38 3.51
C ILE A 85 -3.50 -8.34 2.01
N LEU A 86 -2.94 -7.24 1.51
CA LEU A 86 -2.52 -7.11 0.11
C LEU A 86 -1.40 -8.09 -0.26
N VAL A 87 -0.43 -8.32 0.63
CA VAL A 87 0.59 -9.38 0.46
C VAL A 87 -0.08 -10.76 0.33
N GLY A 88 -1.08 -11.04 1.16
CA GLY A 88 -1.88 -12.27 1.05
C GLY A 88 -2.60 -12.40 -0.30
N ILE A 89 -3.09 -11.30 -0.87
CA ILE A 89 -3.69 -11.26 -2.20
C ILE A 89 -2.63 -11.54 -3.29
N LEU A 90 -1.46 -10.92 -3.18
CA LEU A 90 -0.35 -11.10 -4.13
C LEU A 90 0.14 -12.56 -4.17
N VAL A 91 0.35 -13.17 -3.01
CA VAL A 91 0.76 -14.59 -2.92
C VAL A 91 -0.27 -15.50 -3.60
N ARG A 92 -1.57 -15.24 -3.39
CA ARG A 92 -2.63 -15.99 -4.05
C ARG A 92 -2.62 -15.81 -5.57
N LEU A 93 -2.38 -14.59 -6.02
CA LEU A 93 -2.32 -14.33 -7.45
C LEU A 93 -1.24 -15.19 -8.12
N TRP A 94 -0.06 -15.30 -7.49
CA TRP A 94 1.03 -16.13 -7.98
C TRP A 94 0.66 -17.62 -8.01
N LEU A 95 0.09 -18.15 -6.92
CA LEU A 95 -0.31 -19.56 -6.84
C LEU A 95 -1.41 -19.91 -7.85
N ARG A 96 -2.35 -18.98 -8.12
CA ARG A 96 -3.44 -19.22 -9.07
C ARG A 96 -3.01 -19.15 -10.52
N VAL A 97 -2.03 -18.36 -10.87
CA VAL A 97 -1.49 -18.32 -12.24
C VAL A 97 -1.03 -19.71 -12.66
N ASP A 98 -0.29 -20.41 -11.80
CA ASP A 98 0.19 -21.76 -12.09
C ASP A 98 -0.96 -22.76 -12.20
N ALA A 99 -1.92 -22.75 -11.27
CA ALA A 99 -3.10 -23.61 -11.32
C ALA A 99 -3.96 -23.40 -12.58
N VAL A 100 -4.07 -22.15 -13.06
CA VAL A 100 -4.81 -21.84 -14.28
C VAL A 100 -4.05 -22.32 -15.52
N LYS A 101 -2.71 -22.14 -15.56
CA LYS A 101 -1.88 -22.69 -16.64
C LYS A 101 -2.06 -24.19 -16.80
N ASP A 102 -2.12 -24.91 -15.68
CA ASP A 102 -2.26 -26.39 -15.69
C ASP A 102 -3.65 -26.84 -16.15
N SER A 103 -4.69 -26.06 -15.86
CA SER A 103 -6.09 -26.46 -16.13
C SER A 103 -6.64 -25.92 -17.45
N LEU A 104 -6.16 -24.77 -17.93
CA LEU A 104 -6.73 -24.08 -19.09
C LEU A 104 -6.65 -24.89 -20.41
N PRO A 105 -5.57 -25.65 -20.68
CA PRO A 105 -5.50 -26.49 -21.88
C PRO A 105 -6.65 -27.51 -22.01
N PHE A 106 -7.18 -27.98 -20.86
CA PHE A 106 -8.31 -28.94 -20.85
C PHE A 106 -9.67 -28.25 -21.05
N LEU A 107 -9.73 -26.93 -20.95
CA LEU A 107 -10.95 -26.15 -21.16
C LEU A 107 -11.05 -25.58 -22.57
N LYS A 108 -9.98 -25.70 -23.40
CA LYS A 108 -9.99 -25.27 -24.79
C LYS A 108 -10.93 -26.14 -25.62
N PRO A 109 -11.79 -25.58 -26.47
CA PRO A 109 -12.67 -26.37 -27.32
C PRO A 109 -11.89 -27.33 -28.23
N ALA A 110 -12.38 -28.55 -28.35
CA ALA A 110 -11.82 -29.52 -29.31
C ALA A 110 -11.99 -28.96 -30.73
N GLY A 111 -10.92 -28.95 -31.52
CA GLY A 111 -10.93 -28.44 -32.90
C GLY A 111 -10.75 -26.94 -33.02
N ALA A 112 -10.37 -26.25 -31.95
CA ALA A 112 -9.96 -24.85 -32.04
C ALA A 112 -8.80 -24.68 -33.03
N VAL A 113 -9.00 -23.86 -34.08
CA VAL A 113 -8.00 -23.64 -35.14
C VAL A 113 -6.89 -22.78 -34.55
N GLU A 114 -5.66 -23.27 -34.55
CA GLU A 114 -4.46 -22.48 -34.36
C GLU A 114 -4.35 -21.51 -35.56
N GLY A 115 -4.78 -20.26 -35.35
CA GLY A 115 -4.53 -19.19 -36.31
C GLY A 115 -3.20 -18.52 -35.97
N ASP A 116 -2.58 -17.94 -36.99
CA ASP A 116 -1.41 -17.06 -36.75
C ASP A 116 -1.72 -16.05 -35.65
N PRO A 117 -0.83 -15.83 -34.67
CA PRO A 117 -1.06 -14.92 -33.58
C PRO A 117 -1.25 -13.51 -34.15
N GLU A 118 -2.41 -12.89 -33.88
CA GLU A 118 -2.61 -11.47 -34.17
C GLU A 118 -1.47 -10.65 -33.57
N THR A 119 -0.80 -9.86 -34.38
CA THR A 119 0.23 -8.92 -33.92
C THR A 119 -0.22 -7.49 -34.15
N GLY A 120 0.03 -6.63 -33.19
CA GLY A 120 -0.32 -5.21 -33.30
C GLY A 120 -1.32 -4.74 -32.24
N THR A 121 -1.93 -3.59 -32.49
CA THR A 121 -2.89 -2.97 -31.54
C THR A 121 -4.32 -3.44 -31.82
N VAL A 122 -4.96 -4.00 -30.81
CA VAL A 122 -6.34 -4.50 -30.85
C VAL A 122 -7.23 -3.67 -29.93
N ARG A 123 -8.46 -3.36 -30.36
CA ARG A 123 -9.48 -2.77 -29.48
C ARG A 123 -10.23 -3.85 -28.72
N THR A 124 -10.34 -3.68 -27.41
CA THR A 124 -11.09 -4.56 -26.52
C THR A 124 -12.16 -3.78 -25.76
N PRO A 125 -13.12 -4.44 -25.10
CA PRO A 125 -14.10 -3.75 -24.23
C PRO A 125 -13.46 -2.96 -23.09
N TYR A 126 -12.21 -3.32 -22.73
CA TYR A 126 -11.44 -2.67 -21.65
C TYR A 126 -10.47 -1.60 -22.16
N GLY A 127 -10.40 -1.35 -23.46
CA GLY A 127 -9.52 -0.38 -24.10
C GLY A 127 -8.56 -1.00 -25.10
N ARG A 128 -7.46 -0.28 -25.41
CA ARG A 128 -6.45 -0.79 -26.32
C ARG A 128 -5.63 -1.90 -25.66
N ALA A 129 -5.34 -2.92 -26.42
CA ALA A 129 -4.43 -4.00 -26.03
C ALA A 129 -3.41 -4.23 -27.13
N THR A 130 -2.21 -4.61 -26.76
CA THR A 130 -1.16 -5.05 -27.69
C THR A 130 -1.23 -6.56 -27.80
N ALA A 131 -1.37 -7.06 -29.03
CA ALA A 131 -1.29 -8.49 -29.34
C ALA A 131 0.15 -8.85 -29.73
N SER A 132 0.65 -9.97 -29.21
CA SER A 132 2.01 -10.48 -29.44
C SER A 132 2.05 -12.00 -29.38
N ALA A 133 3.11 -12.61 -29.95
CA ALA A 133 3.29 -14.06 -29.88
C ALA A 133 3.77 -14.57 -28.50
N ALA A 134 4.33 -13.72 -27.67
CA ALA A 134 4.92 -14.10 -26.39
C ALA A 134 4.41 -13.23 -25.22
N ALA A 135 4.50 -13.76 -24.01
CA ALA A 135 4.14 -13.05 -22.80
C ALA A 135 4.94 -11.74 -22.63
N PRO A 136 4.31 -10.68 -22.11
CA PRO A 136 4.96 -9.38 -22.00
C PRO A 136 6.08 -9.39 -20.95
N ARG A 137 7.19 -8.77 -21.30
CA ARG A 137 8.28 -8.54 -20.33
C ARG A 137 7.83 -7.57 -19.22
N PRO A 138 8.29 -7.76 -17.98
CA PRO A 138 7.98 -6.83 -16.91
C PRO A 138 8.58 -5.45 -17.21
N LEU A 139 7.75 -4.41 -17.09
CA LEU A 139 8.20 -3.02 -17.22
C LEU A 139 9.14 -2.66 -16.07
N LEU A 140 10.05 -1.70 -16.31
CA LEU A 140 10.98 -1.22 -15.26
C LEU A 140 10.25 -0.80 -13.98
N ILE A 141 9.11 -0.12 -14.12
CA ILE A 141 8.31 0.33 -12.98
C ILE A 141 7.77 -0.82 -12.14
N HIS A 142 7.40 -1.96 -12.75
CA HIS A 142 6.95 -3.14 -12.00
C HIS A 142 8.12 -3.80 -11.26
N ARG A 143 9.32 -3.80 -11.85
CA ARG A 143 10.54 -4.31 -11.19
C ARG A 143 10.90 -3.44 -9.99
N MET A 144 10.85 -2.12 -10.13
CA MET A 144 11.06 -1.18 -9.02
C MET A 144 10.00 -1.39 -7.92
N ALA A 145 8.73 -1.50 -8.30
CA ALA A 145 7.65 -1.74 -7.35
C ALA A 145 7.88 -3.04 -6.53
N THR A 146 8.28 -4.12 -7.21
CA THR A 146 8.57 -5.41 -6.56
C THR A 146 9.78 -5.33 -5.62
N ALA A 147 10.79 -4.52 -5.93
CA ALA A 147 11.97 -4.35 -5.08
C ALA A 147 11.71 -3.44 -3.87
N MET A 148 10.83 -2.43 -4.02
CA MET A 148 10.70 -1.33 -3.07
C MET A 148 9.58 -1.49 -2.04
N TRP A 149 8.54 -2.32 -2.29
CA TRP A 149 7.40 -2.39 -1.36
C TRP A 149 7.78 -2.84 0.05
N ALA A 150 8.62 -3.88 0.19
CA ALA A 150 9.01 -4.41 1.49
C ALA A 150 9.95 -3.45 2.26
N PRO A 151 11.03 -2.90 1.66
CA PRO A 151 11.82 -1.86 2.32
C PRO A 151 11.00 -0.64 2.77
N MET A 152 10.08 -0.15 1.94
CA MET A 152 9.24 0.99 2.31
C MET A 152 8.34 0.68 3.52
N LEU A 153 7.70 -0.49 3.55
CA LEU A 153 6.90 -0.90 4.70
C LEU A 153 7.76 -1.03 5.98
N ALA A 154 8.95 -1.63 5.86
CA ALA A 154 9.86 -1.77 7.00
C ALA A 154 10.33 -0.42 7.54
N MET A 155 10.76 0.50 6.65
CA MET A 155 11.16 1.86 7.04
C MET A 155 9.98 2.63 7.66
N GLY A 156 8.78 2.47 7.12
CA GLY A 156 7.58 3.08 7.67
C GLY A 156 7.31 2.63 9.11
N VAL A 157 7.34 1.32 9.37
CA VAL A 157 7.15 0.77 10.72
C VAL A 157 8.26 1.25 11.67
N MET A 158 9.52 1.24 11.22
CA MET A 158 10.64 1.69 12.05
C MET A 158 10.53 3.18 12.41
N ALA A 159 10.18 4.04 11.45
CA ALA A 159 10.01 5.47 11.68
C ALA A 159 8.85 5.75 12.66
N LEU A 160 7.71 5.04 12.51
CA LEU A 160 6.59 5.15 13.44
C LEU A 160 6.96 4.73 14.87
N LEU A 161 7.66 3.60 15.01
CA LEU A 161 8.11 3.12 16.32
C LEU A 161 9.12 4.09 16.96
N ALA A 162 10.08 4.60 16.19
CA ALA A 162 11.04 5.58 16.65
C ALA A 162 10.34 6.89 17.10
N GLY A 163 9.40 7.39 16.30
CA GLY A 163 8.59 8.56 16.66
C GLY A 163 7.73 8.32 17.89
N PHE A 164 7.15 7.12 18.03
CA PHE A 164 6.38 6.76 19.24
C PHE A 164 7.25 6.72 20.49
N VAL A 165 8.40 6.03 20.45
CA VAL A 165 9.34 5.99 21.57
C VAL A 165 9.80 7.38 21.95
N LEU A 166 10.14 8.22 20.97
CA LEU A 166 10.55 9.60 21.21
C LEU A 166 9.42 10.45 21.82
N SER A 167 8.17 10.20 21.46
CA SER A 167 7.01 10.90 22.08
C SER A 167 6.87 10.54 23.57
N LEU A 168 7.19 9.31 23.96
CA LEU A 168 7.24 8.91 25.37
C LEU A 168 8.37 9.63 26.12
N VAL A 169 9.55 9.74 25.50
CA VAL A 169 10.68 10.49 26.07
C VAL A 169 10.32 11.96 26.24
N GLN A 170 9.69 12.56 25.22
CA GLN A 170 9.22 13.95 25.26
C GLN A 170 8.29 14.24 26.46
N THR A 171 7.43 13.31 26.84
CA THR A 171 6.53 13.51 28.00
C THR A 171 7.31 13.74 29.29
N GLY A 172 8.50 13.17 29.43
CA GLY A 172 9.38 13.36 30.59
C GLY A 172 10.05 14.75 30.62
N THR A 173 10.28 15.38 29.46
CA THR A 173 10.93 16.68 29.34
C THR A 173 9.97 17.86 29.42
N ILE A 174 8.68 17.64 29.16
CA ILE A 174 7.63 18.66 29.27
C ILE A 174 7.54 19.14 30.73
N GLY A 175 7.75 20.45 30.91
CA GLY A 175 7.75 21.12 32.23
C GLY A 175 9.12 21.18 32.95
N THR A 176 10.13 20.44 32.46
CA THR A 176 11.51 20.50 33.01
C THR A 176 12.47 21.21 32.09
N ASP A 177 12.38 20.97 30.78
CA ASP A 177 13.20 21.58 29.73
C ASP A 177 12.32 21.89 28.50
N PRO A 178 11.70 23.07 28.41
CA PRO A 178 10.80 23.43 27.31
C PRO A 178 11.51 23.49 25.96
N ALA A 179 12.77 23.84 25.87
CA ALA A 179 13.51 23.90 24.61
C ALA A 179 13.74 22.49 24.07
N LEU A 180 14.20 21.56 24.91
CA LEU A 180 14.37 20.16 24.54
C LEU A 180 13.04 19.51 24.19
N ALA A 181 11.96 19.76 24.94
CA ALA A 181 10.63 19.25 24.65
C ALA A 181 10.12 19.70 23.27
N THR A 182 10.40 20.96 22.90
CA THR A 182 10.03 21.53 21.59
C THR A 182 10.82 20.89 20.44
N SER A 183 12.13 20.74 20.61
CA SER A 183 12.99 20.02 19.65
C SER A 183 12.53 18.57 19.47
N GLN A 184 12.25 17.87 20.56
CA GLN A 184 11.72 16.51 20.52
C GLN A 184 10.37 16.44 19.82
N ALA A 185 9.47 17.42 20.00
CA ALA A 185 8.19 17.49 19.30
C ALA A 185 8.37 17.55 17.78
N ALA A 186 9.34 18.32 17.29
CA ALA A 186 9.64 18.40 15.87
C ALA A 186 10.13 17.06 15.31
N TRP A 187 11.06 16.40 16.02
CA TRP A 187 11.51 15.05 15.63
C TRP A 187 10.39 14.02 15.66
N VAL A 188 9.54 14.03 16.69
CA VAL A 188 8.37 13.13 16.81
C VAL A 188 7.46 13.27 15.58
N GLN A 189 7.08 14.52 15.27
CA GLN A 189 6.21 14.77 14.11
C GLN A 189 6.88 14.36 12.80
N GLY A 190 8.13 14.76 12.59
CA GLY A 190 8.89 14.40 11.39
C GLY A 190 8.98 12.90 11.17
N LEU A 191 9.36 12.13 12.19
CA LEU A 191 9.49 10.66 12.11
C LEU A 191 8.15 9.99 11.89
N GLN A 192 7.10 10.41 12.59
CA GLN A 192 5.78 9.79 12.46
C GLN A 192 5.16 10.04 11.08
N PHE A 193 5.29 11.25 10.55
CA PHE A 193 4.77 11.58 9.22
C PHE A 193 5.55 10.89 8.11
N LEU A 194 6.88 10.86 8.22
CA LEU A 194 7.71 10.07 7.31
C LEU A 194 7.31 8.59 7.34
N GLY A 195 7.03 8.05 8.54
CA GLY A 195 6.58 6.68 8.73
C GLY A 195 5.24 6.40 8.04
N GLU A 196 4.26 7.30 8.18
CA GLU A 196 2.98 7.20 7.48
C GLU A 196 3.15 7.27 5.96
N GLY A 197 3.94 8.21 5.48
CA GLY A 197 4.26 8.37 4.05
C GLY A 197 4.91 7.11 3.47
N PHE A 198 5.90 6.54 4.16
CA PHE A 198 6.54 5.29 3.75
C PHE A 198 5.61 4.08 3.77
N LEU A 199 4.69 3.97 4.73
CA LEU A 199 3.67 2.91 4.71
C LEU A 199 2.74 3.04 3.50
N LEU A 200 2.25 4.24 3.18
CA LEU A 200 1.41 4.47 2.01
C LEU A 200 2.18 4.26 0.70
N ALA A 201 3.45 4.68 0.64
CA ALA A 201 4.32 4.39 -0.50
C ALA A 201 4.55 2.88 -0.65
N GLY A 202 4.80 2.16 0.44
CA GLY A 202 4.93 0.70 0.46
C GLY A 202 3.67 -0.01 -0.05
N ILE A 203 2.48 0.43 0.37
CA ILE A 203 1.19 -0.03 -0.15
C ILE A 203 1.08 0.27 -1.65
N SER A 204 1.47 1.46 -2.08
CA SER A 204 1.44 1.86 -3.50
C SER A 204 2.37 0.99 -4.36
N PHE A 205 3.60 0.72 -3.90
CA PHE A 205 4.52 -0.20 -4.58
C PHE A 205 3.97 -1.64 -4.61
N LEU A 206 3.31 -2.09 -3.55
CA LEU A 206 2.67 -3.40 -3.52
C LEU A 206 1.54 -3.51 -4.55
N LEU A 207 0.71 -2.47 -4.70
CA LEU A 207 -0.32 -2.40 -5.74
C LEU A 207 0.30 -2.39 -7.14
N GLY A 208 1.41 -1.68 -7.34
CA GLY A 208 2.21 -1.73 -8.57
C GLY A 208 2.74 -3.13 -8.89
N THR A 209 3.17 -3.88 -7.86
CA THR A 209 3.60 -5.27 -7.99
C THR A 209 2.43 -6.18 -8.38
N ILE A 210 1.25 -6.00 -7.80
CA ILE A 210 0.02 -6.72 -8.16
C ILE A 210 -0.34 -6.46 -9.62
N LEU A 211 -0.30 -5.20 -10.09
CA LEU A 211 -0.54 -4.85 -11.49
C LEU A 211 0.46 -5.51 -12.44
N GLY A 212 1.75 -5.52 -12.08
CA GLY A 212 2.79 -6.21 -12.83
C GLY A 212 2.57 -7.72 -12.92
N SER A 213 2.17 -8.33 -11.81
CA SER A 213 1.88 -9.77 -11.71
C SER A 213 0.64 -10.16 -12.53
N LEU A 214 -0.42 -9.33 -12.51
CA LEU A 214 -1.59 -9.54 -13.35
C LEU A 214 -1.25 -9.47 -14.85
N ARG A 215 -0.43 -8.49 -15.24
CA ARG A 215 0.00 -8.34 -16.63
C ARG A 215 0.85 -9.52 -17.09
N LYS A 216 1.87 -9.91 -16.32
CA LYS A 216 2.78 -11.00 -16.62
C LYS A 216 2.05 -12.35 -16.60
N GLY A 217 1.38 -12.67 -15.49
CA GLY A 217 0.67 -13.95 -15.31
C GLY A 217 -0.46 -14.14 -16.32
N GLY A 218 -1.20 -13.07 -16.64
CA GLY A 218 -2.22 -13.15 -17.71
C GLY A 218 -1.62 -13.42 -19.09
N GLY A 219 -0.43 -12.90 -19.39
CA GLY A 219 0.29 -13.23 -20.64
C GLY A 219 0.78 -14.67 -20.66
N GLU A 220 1.39 -15.14 -19.57
CA GLU A 220 1.88 -16.52 -19.44
C GLU A 220 0.78 -17.57 -19.54
N VAL A 221 -0.40 -17.27 -18.97
CA VAL A 221 -1.59 -18.13 -19.10
C VAL A 221 -2.03 -18.24 -20.57
N GLN A 222 -2.05 -17.14 -21.31
CA GLN A 222 -2.40 -17.16 -22.74
C GLN A 222 -1.37 -17.94 -23.56
N GLU A 223 -0.07 -17.71 -23.31
CA GLU A 223 1.03 -18.40 -23.96
C GLU A 223 0.99 -19.92 -23.72
N SER A 224 0.66 -20.37 -22.50
CA SER A 224 0.58 -21.80 -22.15
C SER A 224 -0.49 -22.57 -22.92
N VAL A 225 -1.47 -21.90 -23.51
CA VAL A 225 -2.54 -22.50 -24.31
C VAL A 225 -2.25 -22.37 -25.81
N GLY A 226 -1.13 -21.78 -26.21
CA GLY A 226 -0.76 -21.59 -27.61
C GLY A 226 -1.63 -20.58 -28.37
N VAL A 227 -2.27 -19.63 -27.64
CA VAL A 227 -3.05 -18.54 -28.26
C VAL A 227 -2.24 -17.25 -28.29
N GLY A 228 -2.56 -16.35 -29.23
CA GLY A 228 -1.94 -15.01 -29.28
C GLY A 228 -2.16 -14.26 -27.98
N VAL A 229 -1.07 -13.70 -27.44
CA VAL A 229 -1.08 -12.98 -26.15
C VAL A 229 -1.62 -11.56 -26.34
N LYS A 230 -2.78 -11.24 -25.77
CA LYS A 230 -3.33 -9.89 -25.72
C LYS A 230 -3.02 -9.28 -24.36
N THR A 231 -2.33 -8.15 -24.35
CA THR A 231 -1.93 -7.43 -23.14
C THR A 231 -2.55 -6.03 -23.15
N LEU A 232 -3.26 -5.68 -22.09
CA LEU A 232 -3.86 -4.35 -21.94
C LEU A 232 -2.76 -3.28 -21.91
N ASP A 233 -2.90 -2.24 -22.73
CA ASP A 233 -2.01 -1.09 -22.72
C ASP A 233 -2.17 -0.33 -21.41
N MET A 234 -1.08 0.33 -20.97
CA MET A 234 -1.06 1.06 -19.70
C MET A 234 -2.08 2.21 -19.71
N PRO A 235 -3.18 2.13 -18.94
CA PRO A 235 -4.21 3.16 -18.93
C PRO A 235 -3.67 4.46 -18.31
N LEU A 236 -4.29 5.60 -18.66
CA LEU A 236 -3.91 6.91 -18.12
C LEU A 236 -3.93 6.92 -16.59
N ALA A 237 -4.92 6.28 -15.97
CA ALA A 237 -5.02 6.15 -14.52
C ALA A 237 -3.76 5.53 -13.88
N ALA A 238 -3.15 4.53 -14.53
CA ALA A 238 -1.90 3.93 -14.05
C ALA A 238 -0.71 4.89 -14.17
N LYS A 239 -0.65 5.71 -15.21
CA LYS A 239 0.40 6.73 -15.37
C LYS A 239 0.27 7.83 -14.32
N VAL A 240 -0.96 8.31 -14.10
CA VAL A 240 -1.29 9.30 -13.06
C VAL A 240 -0.98 8.76 -11.66
N PHE A 241 -1.34 7.51 -11.37
CA PHE A 241 -0.98 6.83 -10.11
C PHE A 241 0.52 6.91 -9.81
N VAL A 242 1.36 6.59 -10.80
CA VAL A 242 2.84 6.65 -10.63
C VAL A 242 3.29 8.07 -10.33
N GLY A 243 2.77 9.06 -11.03
CA GLY A 243 3.08 10.47 -10.78
C GLY A 243 2.66 10.93 -9.38
N LEU A 244 1.45 10.57 -8.94
CA LEU A 244 0.95 10.92 -7.60
C LEU A 244 1.77 10.22 -6.51
N MET A 245 2.15 8.96 -6.71
CA MET A 245 3.01 8.25 -5.75
C MET A 245 4.37 8.93 -5.59
N ALA A 246 5.02 9.30 -6.70
CA ALA A 246 6.31 9.98 -6.67
C ALA A 246 6.20 11.36 -6.01
N LEU A 247 5.16 12.14 -6.38
CA LEU A 247 4.92 13.47 -5.82
C LEU A 247 4.63 13.41 -4.32
N GLY A 248 3.72 12.52 -3.90
CA GLY A 248 3.37 12.37 -2.49
C GLY A 248 4.58 11.96 -1.65
N LEU A 249 5.39 10.99 -2.12
CA LEU A 249 6.61 10.59 -1.42
C LEU A 249 7.63 11.73 -1.32
N MET A 250 7.79 12.55 -2.37
CA MET A 250 8.65 13.73 -2.33
C MET A 250 8.17 14.75 -1.27
N VAL A 251 6.86 14.98 -1.17
CA VAL A 251 6.28 15.87 -0.15
C VAL A 251 6.58 15.36 1.25
N GLU A 252 6.45 14.05 1.51
CA GLU A 252 6.72 13.46 2.83
C GLU A 252 8.20 13.56 3.21
N VAL A 253 9.10 13.27 2.26
CA VAL A 253 10.55 13.42 2.50
C VAL A 253 10.93 14.89 2.72
N PHE A 254 10.41 15.81 1.90
CA PHE A 254 10.60 17.25 2.08
C PHE A 254 10.17 17.69 3.47
N GLN A 255 9.00 17.31 3.90
CA GLN A 255 8.44 17.63 5.19
C GLN A 255 9.31 17.12 6.34
N PHE A 256 9.80 15.88 6.26
CA PHE A 256 10.74 15.32 7.24
C PHE A 256 12.01 16.14 7.35
N VAL A 257 12.60 16.55 6.23
CA VAL A 257 13.80 17.40 6.21
C VAL A 257 13.52 18.74 6.90
N VAL A 258 12.36 19.36 6.64
CA VAL A 258 11.97 20.60 7.30
C VAL A 258 11.81 20.41 8.80
N TYR A 259 11.16 19.34 9.27
CA TYR A 259 11.05 19.04 10.70
C TYR A 259 12.42 18.83 11.36
N ALA A 260 13.34 18.13 10.68
CA ALA A 260 14.70 17.95 11.17
C ALA A 260 15.46 19.29 11.34
N VAL A 261 15.25 20.23 10.41
CA VAL A 261 15.80 21.59 10.53
C VAL A 261 15.11 22.37 11.66
N VAL A 262 13.78 22.29 11.75
CA VAL A 262 13.01 22.97 12.80
C VAL A 262 13.41 22.49 14.20
N ALA A 263 13.76 21.22 14.35
CA ALA A 263 14.23 20.65 15.61
C ALA A 263 15.56 21.26 16.12
N THR A 264 16.29 21.97 15.27
CA THR A 264 17.52 22.69 15.66
C THR A 264 17.28 24.13 16.11
N PHE A 265 16.04 24.61 16.13
CA PHE A 265 15.74 25.99 16.54
C PHE A 265 15.56 26.08 18.04
N ASP A 266 16.20 27.08 18.66
CA ASP A 266 16.10 27.35 20.08
C ASP A 266 14.86 28.18 20.45
N ASP A 267 14.25 28.86 19.47
CA ASP A 267 13.08 29.72 19.66
C ASP A 267 11.75 28.92 19.48
N PRO A 268 11.00 28.67 20.56
CA PRO A 268 9.72 27.97 20.51
C PRO A 268 8.66 28.66 19.63
N ALA A 269 8.66 30.01 19.59
CA ALA A 269 7.70 30.76 18.76
C ALA A 269 7.98 30.52 17.26
N ARG A 270 9.25 30.48 16.90
CA ARG A 270 9.66 30.14 15.53
C ARG A 270 9.27 28.72 15.18
N VAL A 271 9.49 27.74 16.06
CA VAL A 271 9.07 26.36 15.86
C VAL A 271 7.56 26.26 15.65
N ALA A 272 6.78 26.93 16.52
CA ALA A 272 5.32 26.95 16.40
C ALA A 272 4.84 27.51 15.05
N SER A 273 5.52 28.54 14.51
CA SER A 273 5.17 29.08 13.19
C SER A 273 5.35 28.07 12.05
N TYR A 274 6.35 27.20 12.13
CA TYR A 274 6.52 26.12 11.15
C TYR A 274 5.44 25.05 11.27
N PHE A 275 5.02 24.69 12.47
CA PHE A 275 3.98 23.67 12.68
C PHE A 275 2.63 24.08 12.10
N THR A 276 2.32 25.40 12.05
CA THR A 276 1.06 25.88 11.49
C THR A 276 0.88 25.55 10.00
N TRP A 277 1.95 25.58 9.20
CA TRP A 277 1.85 25.28 7.77
C TRP A 277 2.32 23.85 7.41
N LEU A 278 3.18 23.23 8.22
CA LEU A 278 3.60 21.85 8.00
C LEU A 278 2.44 20.85 8.16
N GLY A 279 1.49 21.12 9.05
CA GLY A 279 0.28 20.32 9.18
C GLY A 279 -0.51 20.20 7.88
N PRO A 280 -0.97 21.30 7.27
CA PRO A 280 -1.60 21.29 5.95
C PRO A 280 -0.78 20.64 4.83
N VAL A 281 0.54 20.83 4.81
CA VAL A 281 1.43 20.17 3.83
C VAL A 281 1.41 18.65 4.01
N ARG A 282 1.42 18.16 5.24
CA ARG A 282 1.26 16.74 5.55
C ARG A 282 -0.05 16.20 4.98
N GLU A 283 -1.17 16.83 5.30
CA GLU A 283 -2.48 16.37 4.83
C GLU A 283 -2.53 16.33 3.30
N ALA A 284 -1.90 17.31 2.62
CA ALA A 284 -1.78 17.31 1.17
C ALA A 284 -0.94 16.14 0.66
N GLY A 285 0.22 15.86 1.27
CA GLY A 285 1.09 14.74 0.90
C GLY A 285 0.39 13.40 1.04
N LEU A 286 -0.23 13.14 2.20
CA LEU A 286 -1.02 11.93 2.45
C LEU A 286 -2.22 11.82 1.50
N GLY A 287 -2.92 12.92 1.23
CA GLY A 287 -4.03 12.98 0.29
C GLY A 287 -3.61 12.62 -1.14
N ILE A 288 -2.44 13.09 -1.58
CA ILE A 288 -1.86 12.73 -2.88
C ILE A 288 -1.56 11.23 -2.95
N LEU A 289 -0.92 10.65 -1.93
CA LEU A 289 -0.63 9.21 -1.87
C LEU A 289 -1.91 8.37 -1.87
N LEU A 290 -2.91 8.74 -1.07
CA LEU A 290 -4.21 8.06 -1.02
C LEU A 290 -4.94 8.14 -2.36
N SER A 291 -4.93 9.29 -3.03
CA SER A 291 -5.51 9.44 -4.37
C SER A 291 -4.83 8.52 -5.39
N GLY A 292 -3.50 8.38 -5.29
CA GLY A 292 -2.73 7.41 -6.07
C GLY A 292 -3.21 5.97 -5.82
N ILE A 293 -3.40 5.58 -4.56
CA ILE A 293 -3.89 4.24 -4.18
C ILE A 293 -5.27 3.96 -4.78
N VAL A 294 -6.19 4.92 -4.73
CA VAL A 294 -7.53 4.78 -5.34
C VAL A 294 -7.42 4.53 -6.84
N LEU A 295 -6.57 5.27 -7.56
CA LEU A 295 -6.34 5.07 -9.00
C LEU A 295 -5.68 3.71 -9.30
N ALA A 296 -4.77 3.24 -8.44
CA ALA A 296 -4.17 1.92 -8.57
C ALA A 296 -5.22 0.81 -8.42
N LEU A 297 -6.10 0.91 -7.41
CA LEU A 297 -7.19 -0.04 -7.20
C LEU A 297 -8.18 -0.06 -8.38
N ALA A 298 -8.56 1.10 -8.91
CA ALA A 298 -9.39 1.20 -10.12
C ALA A 298 -8.71 0.56 -11.33
N THR A 299 -7.39 0.72 -11.47
CA THR A 299 -6.60 0.09 -12.54
C THR A 299 -6.53 -1.43 -12.37
N ILE A 300 -6.36 -1.93 -11.13
CA ILE A 300 -6.40 -3.36 -10.83
C ILE A 300 -7.77 -3.96 -11.19
N ALA A 301 -8.86 -3.31 -10.80
CA ALA A 301 -10.21 -3.75 -11.15
C ALA A 301 -10.40 -3.86 -12.67
N LYS A 302 -9.92 -2.87 -13.42
CA LYS A 302 -9.95 -2.88 -14.89
C LYS A 302 -9.09 -4.00 -15.48
N ALA A 303 -7.88 -4.23 -14.94
CA ALA A 303 -6.99 -5.30 -15.40
C ALA A 303 -7.57 -6.68 -15.12
N LEU A 304 -8.19 -6.91 -13.96
CA LEU A 304 -8.91 -8.13 -13.63
C LEU A 304 -10.09 -8.38 -14.59
N GLY A 305 -10.91 -7.36 -14.84
CA GLY A 305 -12.01 -7.45 -15.81
C GLY A 305 -11.51 -7.87 -17.20
N PHE A 306 -10.40 -7.27 -17.67
CA PHE A 306 -9.76 -7.68 -18.93
C PHE A 306 -9.29 -9.14 -18.91
N GLN A 307 -8.67 -9.63 -17.83
CA GLN A 307 -8.22 -11.01 -17.73
C GLN A 307 -9.41 -11.99 -17.77
N PHE A 308 -10.48 -11.71 -17.02
CA PHE A 308 -11.70 -12.53 -17.06
C PHE A 308 -12.35 -12.56 -18.44
N TRP A 309 -12.44 -11.42 -19.10
CA TRP A 309 -12.94 -11.33 -20.48
C TRP A 309 -12.08 -12.17 -21.42
N ARG A 310 -10.76 -12.07 -21.33
CA ARG A 310 -9.83 -12.80 -22.20
C ARG A 310 -9.91 -14.32 -21.98
N LEU A 311 -9.97 -14.76 -20.72
CA LEU A 311 -10.17 -16.19 -20.42
C LEU A 311 -11.49 -16.71 -21.00
N SER A 312 -12.58 -15.96 -20.88
CA SER A 312 -13.86 -16.36 -21.46
C SER A 312 -13.85 -16.37 -23.00
N GLU A 313 -13.08 -15.47 -23.63
CA GLU A 313 -12.86 -15.47 -25.09
C GLU A 313 -12.12 -16.76 -25.51
N ILE A 314 -11.02 -17.10 -24.83
CA ILE A 314 -10.22 -18.31 -25.11
C ILE A 314 -11.09 -19.58 -24.97
N VAL A 315 -11.83 -19.69 -23.87
CA VAL A 315 -12.69 -20.87 -23.63
C VAL A 315 -13.80 -20.97 -24.66
N ARG A 316 -14.35 -19.86 -25.15
CA ARG A 316 -15.46 -19.84 -26.12
C ARG A 316 -15.01 -20.02 -27.57
N THR A 317 -13.87 -19.44 -27.95
CA THR A 317 -13.44 -19.36 -29.36
C THR A 317 -12.19 -20.21 -29.66
N GLY A 318 -11.44 -20.59 -28.66
CA GLY A 318 -10.15 -21.25 -28.79
C GLY A 318 -9.00 -20.36 -29.28
N ARG A 319 -9.24 -19.03 -29.40
CA ARG A 319 -8.29 -18.05 -29.96
C ARG A 319 -7.85 -17.02 -28.93
#